data_a08c49bd9c5d098ee591e67e0024800a
#
_entry.id   a08c49bd9c5d098ee591e67e0024800a
#
_cell.length_a   1.000
_cell.length_b   1.000
_cell.length_c   1.000
_cell.angle_alpha   90.00
_cell.angle_beta   90.00
_cell.angle_gamma   90.00
#
_symmetry.space_group_name_H-M   'P 1'
#
loop_
_entity.id
_entity.type
_entity.pdbx_description
1 polymer ?
#
loop_
_entity_poly.entity_id
_entity_poly.type
_entity_poly.pdbx_seq_one_letter_code
_entity_poly.pdbx_strand_id
1 'polypeptide(L)'
;AAVLGDASKLKVGQTVLAIGNPFDVGQTVTAGIISALGRHGFGLNSYEDFIQTDAAINQGNSGGALINLQGELIGINSAIFSPDRTEAFVGIGFAIPSSIINNVLPALLAGRNIERGYLGLVPRQLSQELAQDLSLGVSSGVLIKRVLPNSPAAHADLRSFDVILEVSGTPVRRANQLLQIIARLKPGTPVEVKILRSGRVLTKRILPTKRPRGSLEKEALVPPPTIEGADMSGS
;
A
#
# COMPACT_ATOMS: atom_id res chain seq x y z
N ALA A 1 8.80 -19.31 20.63
CA ALA A 1 8.03 -18.28 19.94
C ALA A 1 9.03 -17.26 19.38
N ALA A 2 8.81 -16.78 18.15
CA ALA A 2 9.67 -15.75 17.57
C ALA A 2 9.35 -14.39 18.21
N VAL A 3 10.40 -13.59 18.46
CA VAL A 3 10.25 -12.22 18.90
C VAL A 3 10.02 -11.33 17.67
N LEU A 4 8.98 -10.48 17.70
CA LEU A 4 8.74 -9.53 16.61
C LEU A 4 9.71 -8.36 16.70
N GLY A 5 10.49 -8.15 15.63
CA GLY A 5 11.34 -6.99 15.47
C GLY A 5 10.55 -5.75 15.01
N ASP A 6 11.14 -4.59 15.19
CA ASP A 6 10.55 -3.31 14.79
C ASP A 6 10.90 -2.95 13.34
N ALA A 7 9.97 -3.21 12.42
CA ALA A 7 10.17 -2.90 11.00
C ALA A 7 10.38 -1.40 10.70
N SER A 8 10.03 -0.48 11.61
CA SER A 8 10.24 0.95 11.42
C SER A 8 11.71 1.38 11.54
N LYS A 9 12.53 0.54 12.17
CA LYS A 9 13.98 0.76 12.38
C LYS A 9 14.86 0.12 11.31
N LEU A 10 14.25 -0.62 10.38
CA LEU A 10 14.99 -1.30 9.32
C LEU A 10 15.67 -0.30 8.38
N LYS A 11 16.85 -0.69 7.92
CA LYS A 11 17.66 0.11 6.98
C LYS A 11 18.08 -0.77 5.79
N VAL A 12 18.14 -0.18 4.62
CA VAL A 12 18.73 -0.82 3.43
C VAL A 12 20.19 -1.17 3.74
N GLY A 13 20.62 -2.35 3.30
CA GLY A 13 21.95 -2.89 3.59
C GLY A 13 22.04 -3.74 4.86
N GLN A 14 21.03 -3.79 5.72
CA GLN A 14 21.03 -4.69 6.88
C GLN A 14 20.98 -6.15 6.43
N THR A 15 21.81 -6.99 7.02
CA THR A 15 21.81 -8.44 6.80
C THR A 15 20.54 -9.07 7.36
N VAL A 16 19.96 -9.98 6.58
CA VAL A 16 18.78 -10.74 6.92
C VAL A 16 18.94 -12.20 6.54
N LEU A 17 18.17 -13.07 7.21
CA LEU A 17 18.07 -14.49 6.90
C LEU A 17 16.61 -14.80 6.56
N ALA A 18 16.39 -15.44 5.42
CA ALA A 18 15.11 -15.97 5.03
C ALA A 18 15.06 -17.47 5.34
N ILE A 19 14.05 -17.88 6.10
CA ILE A 19 13.83 -19.26 6.55
C ILE A 19 12.57 -19.80 5.90
N GLY A 20 12.61 -21.01 5.36
CA GLY A 20 11.47 -21.64 4.73
C GLY A 20 11.75 -23.09 4.36
N ASN A 21 10.88 -23.67 3.54
CA ASN A 21 11.05 -25.03 2.98
C ASN A 21 10.85 -24.98 1.45
N PRO A 22 11.85 -24.44 0.72
CA PRO A 22 11.72 -24.27 -0.72
C PRO A 22 11.64 -25.64 -1.40
N PHE A 23 10.73 -25.80 -2.35
CA PHE A 23 10.56 -27.03 -3.15
C PHE A 23 10.37 -28.31 -2.32
N ASP A 24 9.96 -28.18 -1.06
CA ASP A 24 9.76 -29.30 -0.11
C ASP A 24 11.01 -30.19 0.11
N VAL A 25 12.19 -29.59 -0.06
CA VAL A 25 13.48 -30.31 0.14
C VAL A 25 13.97 -30.24 1.59
N GLY A 26 13.16 -29.70 2.50
CA GLY A 26 13.50 -29.53 3.91
C GLY A 26 13.74 -28.07 4.30
N GLN A 27 13.83 -27.83 5.61
CA GLN A 27 14.04 -26.50 6.16
C GLN A 27 15.37 -25.90 5.64
N THR A 28 15.28 -24.74 5.04
CA THR A 28 16.40 -24.04 4.41
C THR A 28 16.51 -22.62 4.94
N VAL A 29 17.74 -22.16 5.10
CA VAL A 29 18.08 -20.79 5.46
C VAL A 29 18.89 -20.16 4.34
N THR A 30 18.45 -19.01 3.83
CA THR A 30 19.22 -18.21 2.87
C THR A 30 19.56 -16.87 3.48
N ALA A 31 20.72 -16.32 3.12
CA ALA A 31 21.21 -15.03 3.61
C ALA A 31 21.21 -13.98 2.51
N GLY A 32 20.96 -12.75 2.89
CA GLY A 32 21.01 -11.59 2.01
C GLY A 32 20.91 -10.30 2.82
N ILE A 33 20.51 -9.22 2.17
CA ILE A 33 20.32 -7.91 2.79
C ILE A 33 18.91 -7.39 2.51
N ILE A 34 18.52 -6.36 3.24
CA ILE A 34 17.41 -5.51 2.86
C ILE A 34 17.85 -4.66 1.67
N SER A 35 17.31 -4.97 0.49
CA SER A 35 17.64 -4.25 -0.76
C SER A 35 16.80 -2.97 -0.91
N ALA A 36 15.58 -2.95 -0.39
CA ALA A 36 14.71 -1.77 -0.36
C ALA A 36 13.59 -1.93 0.67
N LEU A 37 12.95 -0.82 1.02
CA LEU A 37 11.78 -0.76 1.91
C LEU A 37 10.62 -0.05 1.21
N GLY A 38 9.40 -0.35 1.64
CA GLY A 38 8.20 0.32 1.13
C GLY A 38 7.86 -0.03 -0.32
N ARG A 39 8.24 -1.21 -0.79
CA ARG A 39 7.95 -1.65 -2.17
C ARG A 39 6.46 -1.91 -2.36
N HIS A 40 5.92 -1.37 -3.46
CA HIS A 40 4.48 -1.41 -3.79
C HIS A 40 4.27 -1.27 -5.30
N GLY A 41 3.03 -1.52 -5.76
CA GLY A 41 2.65 -1.36 -7.17
C GLY A 41 2.84 -2.63 -7.99
N PHE A 42 3.03 -3.77 -7.36
CA PHE A 42 3.22 -5.06 -8.04
C PHE A 42 1.91 -5.81 -8.28
N GLY A 43 0.79 -5.36 -7.68
CA GLY A 43 -0.50 -6.02 -7.79
C GLY A 43 -0.61 -7.35 -7.03
N LEU A 44 0.36 -7.64 -6.17
CA LEU A 44 0.40 -8.88 -5.36
C LEU A 44 -0.61 -8.83 -4.22
N ASN A 45 -0.83 -7.64 -3.65
CA ASN A 45 -1.77 -7.40 -2.55
C ASN A 45 -2.42 -6.02 -2.66
N SER A 46 -3.58 -5.87 -2.02
CA SER A 46 -4.29 -4.58 -1.93
C SER A 46 -3.51 -3.48 -1.20
N TYR A 47 -2.60 -3.88 -0.30
CA TYR A 47 -1.83 -2.99 0.57
C TYR A 47 -0.40 -3.50 0.58
N GLU A 48 0.37 -3.03 -0.39
CA GLU A 48 1.76 -3.40 -0.54
C GLU A 48 2.65 -2.42 0.23
N ASP A 49 3.54 -2.95 1.02
CA ASP A 49 4.59 -2.23 1.76
C ASP A 49 5.72 -3.21 2.04
N PHE A 50 6.19 -3.89 0.97
CA PHE A 50 7.11 -4.99 1.14
C PHE A 50 8.51 -4.53 1.53
N ILE A 51 9.17 -5.37 2.33
CA ILE A 51 10.62 -5.41 2.43
C ILE A 51 11.12 -6.16 1.19
N GLN A 52 12.01 -5.54 0.42
CA GLN A 52 12.74 -6.22 -0.64
C GLN A 52 14.05 -6.78 -0.10
N THR A 53 14.38 -8.02 -0.46
CA THR A 53 15.64 -8.70 -0.11
C THR A 53 16.20 -9.45 -1.30
N ASP A 54 17.51 -9.63 -1.32
CA ASP A 54 18.22 -10.51 -2.23
C ASP A 54 18.55 -11.87 -1.60
N ALA A 55 18.14 -12.11 -0.34
CA ALA A 55 18.08 -13.46 0.23
C ALA A 55 17.18 -14.32 -0.67
N ALA A 56 17.67 -15.48 -1.11
CA ALA A 56 16.97 -16.32 -2.07
C ALA A 56 15.61 -16.77 -1.49
N ILE A 57 14.52 -16.33 -2.12
CA ILE A 57 13.16 -16.73 -1.85
C ILE A 57 12.65 -17.49 -3.07
N ASN A 58 12.23 -18.72 -2.86
CA ASN A 58 11.66 -19.57 -3.89
C ASN A 58 10.31 -20.11 -3.45
N GLN A 59 9.61 -20.78 -4.35
CA GLN A 59 8.36 -21.45 -4.04
C GLN A 59 8.56 -22.41 -2.86
N GLY A 60 7.67 -22.33 -1.85
CA GLY A 60 7.78 -23.06 -0.58
C GLY A 60 8.34 -22.23 0.58
N ASN A 61 9.05 -21.12 0.32
CA ASN A 61 9.47 -20.17 1.36
C ASN A 61 8.35 -19.23 1.82
N SER A 62 7.27 -19.11 1.05
CA SER A 62 6.13 -18.25 1.40
C SER A 62 5.49 -18.65 2.72
N GLY A 63 5.25 -17.68 3.61
CA GLY A 63 4.83 -17.92 4.99
C GLY A 63 5.98 -18.17 5.97
N GLY A 64 7.20 -18.41 5.49
CA GLY A 64 8.41 -18.52 6.30
C GLY A 64 8.90 -17.18 6.84
N ALA A 65 9.86 -17.21 7.74
CA ALA A 65 10.36 -16.05 8.43
C ALA A 65 11.45 -15.31 7.64
N LEU A 66 11.39 -13.96 7.66
CA LEU A 66 12.54 -13.10 7.42
C LEU A 66 12.98 -12.55 8.78
N ILE A 67 14.22 -12.86 9.19
CA ILE A 67 14.76 -12.45 10.49
C ILE A 67 16.00 -11.57 10.33
N ASN A 68 16.28 -10.76 11.34
CA ASN A 68 17.54 -10.05 11.48
C ASN A 68 18.60 -10.90 12.20
N LEU A 69 19.82 -10.37 12.35
CA LEU A 69 20.92 -11.08 13.02
C LEU A 69 20.70 -11.26 14.55
N GLN A 70 19.72 -10.57 15.14
CA GLN A 70 19.30 -10.75 16.53
C GLN A 70 18.28 -11.88 16.68
N GLY A 71 17.88 -12.52 15.58
CA GLY A 71 16.85 -13.56 15.56
C GLY A 71 15.42 -13.03 15.66
N GLU A 72 15.23 -11.72 15.50
CA GLU A 72 13.91 -11.10 15.54
C GLU A 72 13.22 -11.25 14.17
N LEU A 73 11.92 -11.58 14.19
CA LEU A 73 11.06 -11.66 13.00
C LEU A 73 10.75 -10.24 12.50
N ILE A 74 11.37 -9.85 11.39
CA ILE A 74 11.18 -8.54 10.75
C ILE A 74 10.18 -8.59 9.60
N GLY A 75 9.90 -9.79 9.08
CA GLY A 75 8.92 -9.98 8.02
C GLY A 75 8.54 -11.42 7.79
N ILE A 76 7.50 -11.63 6.97
CA ILE A 76 7.09 -12.95 6.47
C ILE A 76 7.36 -13.00 4.97
N ASN A 77 8.12 -13.99 4.53
CA ASN A 77 8.40 -14.23 3.11
C ASN A 77 7.08 -14.42 2.35
N SER A 78 6.91 -13.72 1.24
CA SER A 78 5.60 -13.68 0.57
C SER A 78 5.69 -14.04 -0.92
N ALA A 79 6.54 -13.37 -1.67
CA ALA A 79 6.57 -13.47 -3.12
C ALA A 79 7.94 -13.14 -3.67
N ILE A 80 8.16 -13.47 -4.96
CA ILE A 80 9.28 -13.02 -5.76
C ILE A 80 8.78 -12.12 -6.88
N PHE A 81 9.64 -11.23 -7.34
CA PHE A 81 9.41 -10.53 -8.59
C PHE A 81 9.94 -11.40 -9.74
N SER A 82 9.07 -11.77 -10.67
CA SER A 82 9.44 -12.55 -11.87
C SER A 82 8.92 -11.80 -13.10
N PRO A 83 9.79 -11.10 -13.85
CA PRO A 83 9.38 -10.34 -15.03
C PRO A 83 8.73 -11.23 -16.10
N ASP A 84 9.24 -12.42 -16.26
CA ASP A 84 8.84 -13.37 -17.33
C ASP A 84 7.86 -14.44 -16.83
N ARG A 85 7.32 -14.30 -15.60
CA ARG A 85 6.44 -15.29 -14.94
C ARG A 85 7.05 -16.71 -14.87
N THR A 86 8.36 -16.81 -14.91
CA THR A 86 9.09 -18.10 -14.85
C THR A 86 9.13 -18.68 -13.43
N GLU A 87 8.60 -17.96 -12.44
CA GLU A 87 8.66 -18.32 -11.01
C GLU A 87 10.08 -18.52 -10.46
N ALA A 88 11.09 -18.14 -11.22
CA ALA A 88 12.48 -18.22 -10.81
C ALA A 88 12.88 -16.97 -10.02
N PHE A 89 13.64 -17.17 -8.94
CA PHE A 89 14.23 -16.06 -8.18
C PHE A 89 15.34 -15.38 -8.99
N VAL A 90 15.17 -14.08 -9.23
CA VAL A 90 16.10 -13.23 -9.99
C VAL A 90 16.80 -12.20 -9.10
N GLY A 91 16.96 -12.48 -7.80
CA GLY A 91 17.58 -11.56 -6.86
C GLY A 91 16.59 -10.54 -6.26
N ILE A 92 15.29 -10.71 -6.47
CA ILE A 92 14.26 -9.82 -5.95
C ILE A 92 13.19 -10.63 -5.23
N GLY A 93 13.31 -10.72 -3.91
CA GLY A 93 12.32 -11.31 -3.02
C GLY A 93 11.58 -10.26 -2.22
N PHE A 94 10.36 -10.56 -1.82
CA PHE A 94 9.50 -9.70 -1.03
C PHE A 94 9.03 -10.36 0.25
N ALA A 95 9.06 -9.60 1.35
CA ALA A 95 8.49 -10.02 2.63
C ALA A 95 7.52 -8.97 3.16
N ILE A 96 6.44 -9.44 3.80
CA ILE A 96 5.46 -8.61 4.51
C ILE A 96 6.11 -8.14 5.82
N PRO A 97 6.26 -6.84 6.10
CA PRO A 97 6.96 -6.36 7.28
C PRO A 97 6.22 -6.65 8.59
N SER A 98 6.96 -6.78 9.69
CA SER A 98 6.42 -7.02 11.04
C SER A 98 5.44 -5.93 11.50
N SER A 99 5.53 -4.72 10.99
CA SER A 99 4.56 -3.65 11.25
C SER A 99 3.14 -4.00 10.77
N ILE A 100 3.00 -4.69 9.64
CA ILE A 100 1.72 -5.18 9.15
C ILE A 100 1.25 -6.37 10.00
N ILE A 101 2.17 -7.28 10.35
CA ILE A 101 1.87 -8.45 11.20
C ILE A 101 1.29 -7.98 12.53
N ASN A 102 1.95 -7.04 13.21
CA ASN A 102 1.49 -6.47 14.49
C ASN A 102 0.07 -5.89 14.43
N ASN A 103 -0.32 -5.33 13.29
CA ASN A 103 -1.65 -4.76 13.12
C ASN A 103 -2.75 -5.82 12.94
N VAL A 104 -2.42 -6.99 12.38
CA VAL A 104 -3.43 -8.01 12.03
C VAL A 104 -3.44 -9.17 13.02
N LEU A 105 -2.31 -9.47 13.66
CA LEU A 105 -2.13 -10.62 14.54
C LEU A 105 -3.17 -10.71 15.70
N PRO A 106 -3.49 -9.61 16.42
CA PRO A 106 -4.49 -9.69 17.50
C PRO A 106 -5.88 -10.10 17.01
N ALA A 107 -6.27 -9.68 15.80
CA ALA A 107 -7.54 -10.08 15.21
C ALA A 107 -7.53 -11.55 14.80
N LEU A 108 -6.43 -12.01 14.19
CA LEU A 108 -6.26 -13.41 13.78
C LEU A 108 -6.27 -14.36 14.97
N LEU A 109 -5.53 -14.04 16.04
CA LEU A 109 -5.51 -14.84 17.27
C LEU A 109 -6.88 -14.91 17.95
N ALA A 110 -7.68 -13.88 17.82
CA ALA A 110 -9.06 -13.86 18.36
C ALA A 110 -10.09 -14.49 17.41
N GLY A 111 -9.66 -15.11 16.29
CA GLY A 111 -10.57 -15.68 15.28
C GLY A 111 -11.46 -14.65 14.59
N ARG A 112 -11.10 -13.36 14.65
CA ARG A 112 -11.89 -12.27 14.08
C ARG A 112 -11.42 -11.93 12.67
N ASN A 113 -12.36 -11.55 11.81
CA ASN A 113 -12.04 -11.02 10.51
C ASN A 113 -11.32 -9.67 10.64
N ILE A 114 -10.30 -9.46 9.81
CA ILE A 114 -9.60 -8.19 9.72
C ILE A 114 -10.52 -7.20 9.00
N GLU A 115 -11.04 -6.24 9.74
CA GLU A 115 -11.84 -5.16 9.18
C GLU A 115 -10.91 -4.03 8.73
N ARG A 116 -11.00 -3.66 7.46
CA ARG A 116 -10.24 -2.56 6.89
C ARG A 116 -11.16 -1.40 6.57
N GLY A 117 -10.69 -0.19 6.87
CA GLY A 117 -11.36 1.02 6.45
C GLY A 117 -11.42 1.14 4.94
N TYR A 118 -12.46 1.81 4.46
CA TYR A 118 -12.71 2.04 3.05
C TYR A 118 -13.29 3.43 2.83
N LEU A 119 -12.76 4.15 1.84
CA LEU A 119 -13.27 5.45 1.42
C LEU A 119 -13.85 5.42 0.00
N GLY A 120 -13.44 4.49 -0.85
CA GLY A 120 -13.91 4.35 -2.23
C GLY A 120 -13.33 5.43 -3.15
N LEU A 121 -12.03 5.61 -3.09
CA LEU A 121 -11.29 6.47 -4.01
C LEU A 121 -10.12 5.73 -4.63
N VAL A 122 -9.75 6.11 -5.83
CA VAL A 122 -8.58 5.61 -6.55
C VAL A 122 -7.50 6.68 -6.50
N PRO A 123 -6.42 6.48 -5.72
CA PRO A 123 -5.34 7.46 -5.62
C PRO A 123 -4.39 7.37 -6.82
N ARG A 124 -3.76 8.47 -7.14
CA ARG A 124 -2.64 8.58 -8.08
C ARG A 124 -1.51 9.36 -7.42
N GLN A 125 -0.28 8.90 -7.59
CA GLN A 125 0.88 9.64 -7.14
C GLN A 125 0.95 10.99 -7.85
N LEU A 126 1.09 12.07 -7.09
CA LEU A 126 1.32 13.40 -7.63
C LEU A 126 2.81 13.53 -7.94
N SER A 127 3.17 13.62 -9.23
CA SER A 127 4.51 14.02 -9.67
C SER A 127 4.61 15.54 -9.80
N GLN A 128 5.82 16.08 -9.84
CA GLN A 128 6.03 17.51 -10.06
C GLN A 128 5.47 17.96 -11.40
N GLU A 129 5.69 17.19 -12.47
CA GLU A 129 5.14 17.45 -13.79
C GLU A 129 3.62 17.55 -13.74
N LEU A 130 2.95 16.53 -13.16
CA LEU A 130 1.50 16.52 -13.05
C LEU A 130 0.96 17.68 -12.21
N ALA A 131 1.68 18.09 -11.16
CA ALA A 131 1.31 19.25 -10.35
C ALA A 131 1.41 20.57 -11.13
N GLN A 132 2.41 20.69 -12.00
CA GLN A 132 2.58 21.83 -12.90
C GLN A 132 1.52 21.86 -14.00
N ASP A 133 1.31 20.72 -14.69
CA ASP A 133 0.30 20.59 -15.76
C ASP A 133 -1.10 20.96 -15.27
N LEU A 134 -1.43 20.56 -14.04
CA LEU A 134 -2.72 20.86 -13.42
C LEU A 134 -2.74 22.19 -12.65
N SER A 135 -1.65 22.97 -12.68
CA SER A 135 -1.51 24.28 -11.99
C SER A 135 -1.97 24.22 -10.52
N LEU A 136 -1.60 23.15 -9.79
CA LEU A 136 -2.15 22.88 -8.46
C LEU A 136 -1.57 23.76 -7.34
N GLY A 137 -0.44 24.43 -7.55
CA GLY A 137 0.22 25.27 -6.53
C GLY A 137 0.82 24.47 -5.35
N VAL A 138 0.87 23.14 -5.44
CA VAL A 138 1.49 22.24 -4.45
C VAL A 138 2.34 21.19 -5.16
N SER A 139 3.46 20.81 -4.53
CA SER A 139 4.39 19.81 -5.04
C SER A 139 4.28 18.46 -4.33
N SER A 140 3.42 18.34 -3.33
CA SER A 140 3.25 17.09 -2.57
C SER A 140 1.79 16.85 -2.20
N GLY A 141 1.44 15.58 -2.08
CA GLY A 141 0.08 15.13 -1.81
C GLY A 141 -0.27 13.93 -2.67
N VAL A 142 -1.51 13.48 -2.59
CA VAL A 142 -2.02 12.37 -3.39
C VAL A 142 -3.24 12.82 -4.19
N LEU A 143 -3.12 12.76 -5.51
CA LEU A 143 -4.22 13.11 -6.41
C LEU A 143 -5.30 12.03 -6.35
N ILE A 144 -6.55 12.43 -6.26
CA ILE A 144 -7.69 11.55 -6.47
C ILE A 144 -7.91 11.41 -7.98
N LYS A 145 -7.52 10.26 -8.54
CA LYS A 145 -7.80 9.94 -9.94
C LYS A 145 -9.30 9.76 -10.16
N ARG A 146 -9.98 9.12 -9.21
CA ARG A 146 -11.41 8.81 -9.29
C ARG A 146 -12.01 8.59 -7.91
N VAL A 147 -13.28 8.98 -7.78
CA VAL A 147 -14.15 8.64 -6.63
C VAL A 147 -15.19 7.63 -7.11
N LEU A 148 -15.35 6.54 -6.35
CA LEU A 148 -16.31 5.50 -6.68
C LEU A 148 -17.73 5.96 -6.27
N PRO A 149 -18.74 5.72 -7.11
CA PRO A 149 -20.11 6.09 -6.78
C PRO A 149 -20.59 5.38 -5.51
N ASN A 150 -21.48 6.04 -4.75
CA ASN A 150 -22.05 5.52 -3.50
C ASN A 150 -21.00 5.15 -2.43
N SER A 151 -19.82 5.73 -2.50
CA SER A 151 -18.74 5.52 -1.55
C SER A 151 -18.71 6.59 -0.44
N PRO A 152 -18.05 6.34 0.70
CA PRO A 152 -17.83 7.35 1.73
C PRO A 152 -17.19 8.63 1.18
N ALA A 153 -16.27 8.53 0.24
CA ALA A 153 -15.63 9.68 -0.40
C ALA A 153 -16.64 10.48 -1.24
N ALA A 154 -17.53 9.79 -1.99
CA ALA A 154 -18.59 10.45 -2.75
C ALA A 154 -19.57 11.18 -1.84
N HIS A 155 -20.01 10.54 -0.76
CA HIS A 155 -20.92 11.16 0.21
C HIS A 155 -20.32 12.38 0.92
N ALA A 156 -19.00 12.42 1.07
CA ALA A 156 -18.27 13.55 1.63
C ALA A 156 -17.94 14.64 0.59
N ASP A 157 -18.46 14.53 -0.63
CA ASP A 157 -18.15 15.44 -1.74
C ASP A 157 -16.65 15.52 -2.03
N LEU A 158 -15.93 14.39 -1.98
CA LEU A 158 -14.63 14.29 -2.64
C LEU A 158 -14.84 14.12 -4.14
N ARG A 159 -13.93 14.68 -4.94
CA ARG A 159 -14.02 14.69 -6.40
C ARG A 159 -12.72 14.24 -7.03
N SER A 160 -12.79 13.78 -8.29
CA SER A 160 -11.60 13.61 -9.12
C SER A 160 -10.84 14.93 -9.20
N PHE A 161 -9.52 14.85 -9.23
CA PHE A 161 -8.58 15.96 -9.23
C PHE A 161 -8.43 16.73 -7.90
N ASP A 162 -9.13 16.35 -6.82
CA ASP A 162 -8.72 16.80 -5.48
C ASP A 162 -7.34 16.22 -5.14
N VAL A 163 -6.52 16.99 -4.44
CA VAL A 163 -5.26 16.50 -3.88
C VAL A 163 -5.41 16.32 -2.37
N ILE A 164 -5.29 15.07 -1.90
CA ILE A 164 -5.29 14.79 -0.47
C ILE A 164 -3.94 15.22 0.12
N LEU A 165 -3.96 16.10 1.10
CA LEU A 165 -2.81 16.64 1.80
C LEU A 165 -2.59 15.94 3.15
N GLU A 166 -3.69 15.60 3.85
CA GLU A 166 -3.65 15.10 5.23
C GLU A 166 -4.88 14.24 5.51
N VAL A 167 -4.71 13.19 6.31
CA VAL A 167 -5.79 12.35 6.85
C VAL A 167 -5.60 12.24 8.36
N SER A 168 -6.59 12.63 9.15
CA SER A 168 -6.57 12.59 10.63
C SER A 168 -5.28 13.20 11.23
N GLY A 169 -4.85 14.38 10.75
CA GLY A 169 -3.65 15.06 11.22
C GLY A 169 -2.33 14.51 10.64
N THR A 170 -2.39 13.39 9.90
CA THR A 170 -1.20 12.78 9.30
C THR A 170 -0.99 13.27 7.86
N PRO A 171 0.11 13.98 7.56
CA PRO A 171 0.41 14.41 6.19
C PRO A 171 0.57 13.21 5.25
N VAL A 172 0.03 13.34 4.05
CA VAL A 172 0.05 12.30 3.02
C VAL A 172 0.83 12.78 1.81
N ARG A 173 1.88 12.05 1.44
CA ARG A 173 2.77 12.40 0.33
C ARG A 173 2.83 11.35 -0.77
N ARG A 174 2.43 10.11 -0.47
CA ARG A 174 2.49 8.97 -1.39
C ARG A 174 1.17 8.21 -1.42
N ALA A 175 0.80 7.72 -2.61
CA ALA A 175 -0.46 7.00 -2.82
C ALA A 175 -0.57 5.74 -1.94
N ASN A 176 0.52 4.96 -1.80
CA ASN A 176 0.54 3.79 -0.91
C ASN A 176 0.39 4.16 0.57
N GLN A 177 1.02 5.27 1.01
CA GLN A 177 0.84 5.78 2.37
C GLN A 177 -0.64 6.10 2.64
N LEU A 178 -1.32 6.75 1.69
CA LEU A 178 -2.76 7.02 1.80
C LEU A 178 -3.56 5.73 1.96
N LEU A 179 -3.30 4.72 1.11
CA LEU A 179 -3.99 3.44 1.18
C LEU A 179 -3.77 2.73 2.51
N GLN A 180 -2.56 2.77 3.07
CA GLN A 180 -2.26 2.21 4.39
C GLN A 180 -3.00 2.95 5.51
N ILE A 181 -3.03 4.29 5.47
CA ILE A 181 -3.78 5.09 6.43
C ILE A 181 -5.27 4.72 6.35
N ILE A 182 -5.85 4.70 5.15
CA ILE A 182 -7.26 4.35 4.95
C ILE A 182 -7.57 2.95 5.49
N ALA A 183 -6.69 1.97 5.23
CA ALA A 183 -6.87 0.60 5.71
C ALA A 183 -6.93 0.48 7.24
N ARG A 184 -6.25 1.38 7.96
CA ARG A 184 -6.22 1.43 9.43
C ARG A 184 -7.37 2.23 10.03
N LEU A 185 -8.12 2.98 9.22
CA LEU A 185 -9.28 3.73 9.71
C LEU A 185 -10.32 2.77 10.26
N LYS A 186 -10.86 3.09 11.42
CA LYS A 186 -11.93 2.32 12.04
C LYS A 186 -13.25 2.61 11.30
N PRO A 187 -13.90 1.60 10.71
CA PRO A 187 -15.22 1.77 10.11
C PRO A 187 -16.22 2.36 11.11
N GLY A 188 -17.05 3.31 10.65
CA GLY A 188 -18.04 4.00 11.48
C GLY A 188 -17.49 5.12 12.36
N THR A 189 -16.19 5.41 12.36
CA THR A 189 -15.61 6.54 13.09
C THR A 189 -15.26 7.66 12.11
N PRO A 190 -15.89 8.85 12.21
CA PRO A 190 -15.59 9.96 11.30
C PRO A 190 -14.14 10.39 11.36
N VAL A 191 -13.58 10.71 10.19
CA VAL A 191 -12.21 11.20 10.04
C VAL A 191 -12.19 12.50 9.24
N GLU A 192 -11.23 13.36 9.55
CA GLU A 192 -11.00 14.58 8.79
C GLU A 192 -9.95 14.34 7.70
N VAL A 193 -10.24 14.84 6.51
CA VAL A 193 -9.34 14.78 5.35
C VAL A 193 -9.17 16.19 4.82
N LYS A 194 -7.94 16.69 4.80
CA LYS A 194 -7.61 17.96 4.17
C LYS A 194 -7.28 17.72 2.71
N ILE A 195 -7.94 18.46 1.85
CA ILE A 195 -7.76 18.41 0.41
C ILE A 195 -7.44 19.79 -0.15
N LEU A 196 -6.76 19.81 -1.28
CA LEU A 196 -6.65 20.99 -2.15
C LEU A 196 -7.60 20.81 -3.33
N ARG A 197 -8.46 21.80 -3.56
CA ARG A 197 -9.39 21.86 -4.70
C ARG A 197 -9.36 23.29 -5.27
N SER A 198 -9.05 23.44 -6.54
CA SER A 198 -9.01 24.75 -7.22
C SER A 198 -8.25 25.82 -6.43
N GLY A 199 -7.04 25.49 -5.94
CA GLY A 199 -6.17 26.39 -5.18
C GLY A 199 -6.61 26.66 -3.73
N ARG A 200 -7.70 26.04 -3.24
CA ARG A 200 -8.19 26.23 -1.87
C ARG A 200 -8.06 24.95 -1.04
N VAL A 201 -7.56 25.10 0.18
CA VAL A 201 -7.53 23.98 1.14
C VAL A 201 -8.89 23.87 1.79
N LEU A 202 -9.48 22.68 1.74
CA LEU A 202 -10.76 22.34 2.31
C LEU A 202 -10.60 21.17 3.28
N THR A 203 -11.34 21.18 4.38
CA THR A 203 -11.44 20.03 5.29
C THR A 203 -12.76 19.31 5.04
N LYS A 204 -12.70 18.01 4.76
CA LYS A 204 -13.85 17.14 4.56
C LYS A 204 -13.92 16.14 5.71
N ARG A 205 -15.13 15.95 6.25
CA ARG A 205 -15.40 14.93 7.26
C ARG A 205 -15.99 13.71 6.57
N ILE A 206 -15.32 12.57 6.68
CA ILE A 206 -15.67 11.33 5.99
C ILE A 206 -15.98 10.26 7.04
N LEU A 207 -17.01 9.45 6.79
CA LEU A 207 -17.33 8.28 7.59
C LEU A 207 -16.85 7.01 6.88
N PRO A 208 -15.69 6.46 7.23
CA PRO A 208 -15.19 5.23 6.61
C PRO A 208 -16.17 4.07 6.81
N THR A 209 -16.30 3.22 5.81
CA THR A 209 -17.04 1.95 5.91
C THR A 209 -16.08 0.77 5.93
N LYS A 210 -16.60 -0.44 6.16
CA LYS A 210 -15.85 -1.68 5.92
C LYS A 210 -15.59 -1.81 4.42
N ARG A 211 -14.38 -2.26 4.07
CA ARG A 211 -14.07 -2.50 2.67
C ARG A 211 -14.95 -3.64 2.11
N PRO A 212 -15.69 -3.40 1.01
CA PRO A 212 -16.46 -4.44 0.36
C PRO A 212 -15.57 -5.55 -0.21
N ARG A 213 -16.01 -6.79 -0.16
CA ARG A 213 -15.35 -7.90 -0.86
C ARG A 213 -15.38 -7.62 -2.37
N GLY A 214 -14.28 -7.89 -3.09
CA GLY A 214 -14.19 -7.64 -4.53
C GLY A 214 -14.09 -6.17 -4.95
N SER A 215 -13.87 -5.24 -4.02
CA SER A 215 -13.74 -3.81 -4.33
C SER A 215 -12.54 -3.48 -5.24
N LEU A 216 -11.50 -4.30 -5.25
CA LEU A 216 -10.33 -4.13 -6.12
C LEU A 216 -10.66 -4.31 -7.59
N GLU A 217 -11.45 -5.32 -7.92
CA GLU A 217 -11.90 -5.57 -9.29
C GLU A 217 -12.76 -4.40 -9.79
N LYS A 218 -13.64 -3.88 -8.93
CA LYS A 218 -14.45 -2.69 -9.24
C LYS A 218 -13.61 -1.42 -9.39
N GLU A 219 -12.56 -1.27 -8.59
CA GLU A 219 -11.62 -0.14 -8.70
C GLU A 219 -10.84 -0.18 -10.02
N ALA A 220 -10.51 -1.36 -10.53
CA ALA A 220 -9.80 -1.57 -11.78
C ALA A 220 -10.69 -1.43 -13.02
N LEU A 221 -11.95 -1.86 -12.95
CA LEU A 221 -12.88 -1.98 -14.09
C LEU A 221 -13.59 -0.67 -14.47
N VAL A 222 -13.63 0.34 -13.61
CA VAL A 222 -14.31 1.60 -13.95
C VAL A 222 -13.41 2.44 -14.85
N PRO A 223 -13.81 2.83 -16.08
CA PRO A 223 -12.99 3.64 -16.97
C PRO A 223 -12.66 5.02 -16.35
N PRO A 224 -11.54 5.64 -16.74
CA PRO A 224 -11.21 6.99 -16.27
C PRO A 224 -12.32 7.99 -16.66
N PRO A 225 -12.54 9.05 -15.86
CA PRO A 225 -13.50 10.08 -16.23
C PRO A 225 -13.08 10.69 -17.57
N THR A 226 -14.03 10.80 -18.49
CA THR A 226 -13.85 11.54 -19.75
C THR A 226 -13.66 13.01 -19.38
N ILE A 227 -12.58 13.61 -19.83
CA ILE A 227 -12.40 15.07 -19.73
C ILE A 227 -13.31 15.65 -20.82
N GLU A 228 -14.52 16.02 -20.45
CA GLU A 228 -15.36 16.86 -21.33
C GLU A 228 -14.71 18.25 -21.34
N GLY A 229 -14.15 18.65 -22.50
CA GLY A 229 -13.67 20.01 -22.72
C GLY A 229 -12.27 20.18 -23.29
N ALA A 230 -11.64 19.16 -23.87
CA ALA A 230 -10.50 19.36 -24.76
C ALA A 230 -11.01 19.28 -26.22
N ASP A 231 -11.67 20.34 -26.66
CA ASP A 231 -11.91 20.57 -28.09
C ASP A 231 -10.55 20.92 -28.73
N MET A 232 -9.91 19.92 -29.32
CA MET A 232 -8.73 20.05 -30.17
C MET A 232 -9.17 20.17 -31.62
N SER A 233 -10.08 21.11 -31.90
CA SER A 233 -10.35 21.59 -33.25
C SER A 233 -9.62 22.93 -33.43
N GLY A 234 -8.39 22.88 -33.86
CA GLY A 234 -7.58 24.01 -34.22
C GLY A 234 -6.53 23.62 -35.26
N SER A 235 -6.96 23.67 -36.50
CA SER A 235 -6.23 23.78 -37.80
C SER A 235 -4.71 23.60 -37.79
#